data_3657f2e2db7338fabe076d5fa36ee5fd
#
_entry.id   3657f2e2db7338fabe076d5fa36ee5fd
#
_cell.length_a   1.000
_cell.length_b   1.000
_cell.length_c   1.000
_cell.angle_alpha   90.00
_cell.angle_beta   90.00
_cell.angle_gamma   90.00
#
_symmetry.space_group_name_H-M   'P 1'
#
loop_
_entity.id
_entity.type
_entity.pdbx_description
1 polymer ?
#
loop_
_entity_poly.entity_id
_entity_poly.type
_entity_poly.pdbx_seq_one_letter_code
_entity_poly.pdbx_strand_id
1 'polypeptide(L)'
;MFTASEFRRIARDKLRGHWGRSVLVTFIFSLICGMSGIYNLAKNMGHMDFDILFAGNYNDFLAGFAAADTETSLFGSLIALVLSIVVLLFSGALEMGLNKYYIDLVAENRQGEVSVIFSRFDIFLKAMGLNLFMALFIWLWSLLFIVPGIIAAYRYRLAPYLMAENPNLGIREAVNMSKELMAGHKWRLFCLNLSFIGWGILSALTCGIGNLWLNPYIYAANAAFYVDRTGRNIPMAGEPNPDPAV
;
A
#
# COMPACT_ATOMS: atom_id res chain seq x y z
N MET A 1 11.35 13.28 18.47
CA MET A 1 10.13 13.10 17.63
C MET A 1 10.49 13.47 16.20
N PHE A 2 10.44 12.50 15.27
CA PHE A 2 10.84 12.73 13.88
C PHE A 2 9.80 13.53 13.09
N THR A 3 10.27 14.41 12.22
CA THR A 3 9.46 15.16 11.25
C THR A 3 9.25 14.36 9.96
N ALA A 4 8.35 14.81 9.07
CA ALA A 4 8.12 14.15 7.77
C ALA A 4 9.40 14.09 6.90
N SER A 5 10.27 15.11 6.98
CA SER A 5 11.55 15.14 6.28
C SER A 5 12.55 14.12 6.83
N GLU A 6 12.53 13.90 8.14
CA GLU A 6 13.41 12.92 8.80
C GLU A 6 12.98 11.49 8.47
N PHE A 7 11.68 11.18 8.46
CA PHE A 7 11.19 9.87 8.01
C PHE A 7 11.60 9.58 6.56
N ARG A 8 11.52 10.57 5.68
CA ARG A 8 11.99 10.41 4.30
C ARG A 8 13.51 10.20 4.22
N ARG A 9 14.28 10.88 5.08
CA ARG A 9 15.72 10.67 5.15
C ARG A 9 16.04 9.26 5.62
N ILE A 10 15.42 8.79 6.71
CA ILE A 10 15.56 7.44 7.25
C ILE A 10 15.23 6.41 6.16
N ALA A 11 14.08 6.54 5.50
CA ALA A 11 13.68 5.61 4.44
C ALA A 11 14.70 5.54 3.31
N ARG A 12 15.23 6.68 2.86
CA ARG A 12 16.24 6.74 1.82
C ARG A 12 17.56 6.11 2.26
N ASP A 13 17.98 6.37 3.50
CA ASP A 13 19.22 5.84 4.04
C ASP A 13 19.13 4.31 4.22
N LYS A 14 17.98 3.79 4.66
CA LYS A 14 17.72 2.35 4.78
C LYS A 14 17.61 1.64 3.43
N LEU A 15 17.13 2.33 2.41
CA LEU A 15 17.08 1.79 1.05
C LEU A 15 18.45 1.83 0.35
N ARG A 16 19.42 2.61 0.82
CA ARG A 16 20.78 2.63 0.24
C ARG A 16 21.41 1.24 0.30
N GLY A 17 21.86 0.74 -0.85
CA GLY A 17 22.39 -0.62 -1.01
C GLY A 17 21.30 -1.71 -1.17
N HIS A 18 20.01 -1.40 -0.94
CA HIS A 18 18.92 -2.37 -0.96
C HIS A 18 17.83 -2.06 -1.99
N TRP A 19 18.03 -1.02 -2.81
CA TRP A 19 17.03 -0.56 -3.78
C TRP A 19 16.53 -1.67 -4.72
N GLY A 20 17.44 -2.46 -5.28
CA GLY A 20 17.08 -3.49 -6.25
C GLY A 20 16.11 -4.52 -5.68
N ARG A 21 16.36 -5.02 -4.46
CA ARG A 21 15.48 -5.98 -3.79
C ARG A 21 14.16 -5.34 -3.37
N SER A 22 14.21 -4.14 -2.80
CA SER A 22 13.00 -3.42 -2.37
C SER A 22 12.08 -3.09 -3.56
N VAL A 23 12.66 -2.70 -4.70
CA VAL A 23 11.92 -2.50 -5.95
C VAL A 23 11.32 -3.82 -6.43
N LEU A 24 12.10 -4.91 -6.45
CA LEU A 24 11.63 -6.23 -6.88
C LEU A 24 10.47 -6.72 -6.02
N VAL A 25 10.59 -6.65 -4.69
CA VAL A 25 9.57 -7.06 -3.71
C VAL A 25 8.27 -6.26 -3.92
N THR A 26 8.38 -4.94 -4.03
CA THR A 26 7.21 -4.07 -4.25
C THR A 26 6.63 -4.25 -5.65
N PHE A 27 7.45 -4.53 -6.65
CA PHE A 27 7.00 -4.81 -8.01
C PHE A 27 6.21 -6.12 -8.07
N ILE A 28 6.71 -7.20 -7.46
CA ILE A 28 5.99 -8.47 -7.36
C ILE A 28 4.63 -8.26 -6.67
N PHE A 29 4.61 -7.54 -5.56
CA PHE A 29 3.37 -7.19 -4.87
C PHE A 29 2.41 -6.41 -5.79
N SER A 30 2.91 -5.38 -6.47
CA SER A 30 2.12 -4.56 -7.38
C SER A 30 1.62 -5.37 -8.59
N LEU A 31 2.42 -6.30 -9.10
CA LEU A 31 2.02 -7.19 -10.19
C LEU A 31 0.85 -8.09 -9.76
N ILE A 32 0.96 -8.73 -8.61
CA ILE A 32 -0.07 -9.66 -8.10
C ILE A 32 -1.36 -8.89 -7.79
N CYS A 33 -1.27 -7.78 -7.04
CA CYS A 33 -2.44 -7.00 -6.66
C CYS A 33 -3.00 -6.16 -7.82
N GLY A 34 -2.15 -5.77 -8.77
CA GLY A 34 -2.52 -4.95 -9.94
C GLY A 34 -3.07 -5.74 -11.12
N MET A 35 -3.01 -7.07 -11.10
CA MET A 35 -3.45 -7.88 -12.25
C MET A 35 -4.88 -7.60 -12.69
N SER A 36 -5.81 -7.37 -11.76
CA SER A 36 -7.19 -7.00 -12.09
C SER A 36 -7.28 -5.61 -12.75
N GLY A 37 -6.47 -4.66 -12.30
CA GLY A 37 -6.38 -3.32 -12.90
C GLY A 37 -5.72 -3.34 -14.27
N ILE A 38 -4.65 -4.13 -14.44
CA ILE A 38 -3.95 -4.30 -15.72
C ILE A 38 -4.86 -4.97 -16.74
N TYR A 39 -5.65 -5.97 -16.35
CA TYR A 39 -6.61 -6.61 -17.24
C TYR A 39 -7.66 -5.62 -17.75
N ASN A 40 -8.24 -4.80 -16.86
CA ASN A 40 -9.21 -3.77 -17.24
C ASN A 40 -8.57 -2.69 -18.11
N LEU A 41 -7.34 -2.27 -17.80
CA LEU A 41 -6.59 -1.31 -18.60
C LEU A 41 -6.27 -1.86 -19.99
N ALA A 42 -5.78 -3.09 -20.09
CA ALA A 42 -5.48 -3.74 -21.37
C ALA A 42 -6.74 -3.92 -22.23
N LYS A 43 -7.87 -4.28 -21.61
CA LYS A 43 -9.16 -4.37 -22.27
C LYS A 43 -9.61 -3.01 -22.82
N ASN A 44 -9.49 -1.96 -22.01
CA ASN A 44 -9.87 -0.60 -22.43
C ASN A 44 -8.90 -0.03 -23.48
N MET A 45 -7.60 -0.36 -23.42
CA MET A 45 -6.63 0.05 -24.45
C MET A 45 -6.88 -0.61 -25.81
N GLY A 46 -7.43 -1.83 -25.84
CA GLY A 46 -7.80 -2.50 -27.08
C GLY A 46 -8.98 -1.84 -27.82
N HIS A 47 -9.72 -0.98 -27.14
CA HIS A 47 -10.83 -0.20 -27.72
C HIS A 47 -10.52 1.30 -27.83
N MET A 48 -9.34 1.75 -27.42
CA MET A 48 -8.90 3.12 -27.64
C MET A 48 -8.38 3.26 -29.07
N ASP A 49 -9.27 3.63 -29.99
CA ASP A 49 -8.85 4.16 -31.28
C ASP A 49 -8.05 5.44 -31.01
N PHE A 50 -6.74 5.37 -31.26
CA PHE A 50 -5.85 6.52 -31.10
C PHE A 50 -6.29 7.73 -31.93
N ASP A 51 -7.07 7.50 -32.98
CA ASP A 51 -7.67 8.54 -33.80
C ASP A 51 -8.67 9.43 -33.05
N ILE A 52 -9.35 8.90 -32.01
CA ILE A 52 -10.28 9.67 -31.17
C ILE A 52 -9.52 10.67 -30.27
N LEU A 53 -8.30 10.34 -29.85
CA LEU A 53 -7.48 11.21 -29.00
C LEU A 53 -6.98 12.46 -29.77
N PHE A 54 -6.79 12.33 -31.07
CA PHE A 54 -6.32 13.41 -31.95
C PHE A 54 -7.43 14.14 -32.69
N ALA A 55 -8.65 13.58 -32.75
CA ALA A 55 -9.79 14.18 -33.45
C ALA A 55 -10.49 15.32 -32.69
N GLY A 56 -10.09 15.63 -31.46
CA GLY A 56 -10.48 16.84 -30.73
C GLY A 56 -11.95 16.95 -30.31
N ASN A 57 -12.75 15.91 -30.43
CA ASN A 57 -14.17 15.91 -30.07
C ASN A 57 -14.38 15.25 -28.69
N TYR A 58 -14.54 16.08 -27.67
CA TYR A 58 -14.75 15.64 -26.28
C TYR A 58 -15.99 14.72 -26.12
N ASN A 59 -17.01 14.92 -26.95
CA ASN A 59 -18.21 14.09 -26.91
C ASN A 59 -17.98 12.66 -27.44
N ASP A 60 -17.10 12.48 -28.41
CA ASP A 60 -16.72 11.16 -28.94
C ASP A 60 -15.83 10.42 -27.95
N PHE A 61 -14.97 11.14 -27.22
CA PHE A 61 -14.20 10.59 -26.11
C PHE A 61 -15.10 10.05 -24.98
N LEU A 62 -16.11 10.82 -24.57
CA LEU A 62 -17.08 10.38 -23.54
C LEU A 62 -17.98 9.25 -24.04
N ALA A 63 -18.36 9.27 -25.32
CA ALA A 63 -19.14 8.18 -25.93
C ALA A 63 -18.33 6.89 -26.03
N GLY A 64 -17.02 6.96 -26.31
CA GLY A 64 -16.11 5.82 -26.27
C GLY A 64 -15.96 5.22 -24.87
N PHE A 65 -15.92 6.06 -23.84
CA PHE A 65 -15.93 5.62 -22.43
C PHE A 65 -17.26 4.95 -22.04
N ALA A 66 -18.40 5.49 -22.51
CA ALA A 66 -19.73 4.94 -22.25
C ALA A 66 -20.01 3.68 -23.08
N ALA A 67 -19.46 3.56 -24.29
CA ALA A 67 -19.65 2.39 -25.16
C ALA A 67 -18.77 1.19 -24.76
N ALA A 68 -17.70 1.40 -23.97
CA ALA A 68 -16.83 0.33 -23.48
C ALA A 68 -17.56 -0.68 -22.56
N ASP A 69 -18.76 -0.34 -22.08
CA ASP A 69 -19.52 -1.17 -21.15
C ASP A 69 -20.53 -2.15 -21.80
N THR A 70 -20.71 -2.13 -23.12
CA THR A 70 -21.87 -2.81 -23.72
C THR A 70 -21.61 -4.19 -24.33
N GLU A 71 -20.38 -4.65 -24.45
CA GLU A 71 -20.06 -5.98 -25.03
C GLU A 71 -19.20 -6.90 -24.15
N THR A 72 -19.28 -6.80 -22.84
CA THR A 72 -18.75 -7.86 -21.99
C THR A 72 -19.72 -9.02 -21.98
N SER A 73 -19.33 -10.16 -22.60
CA SER A 73 -20.08 -11.40 -22.41
C SER A 73 -20.24 -11.64 -20.90
N LEU A 74 -21.41 -12.08 -20.45
CA LEU A 74 -21.69 -12.43 -19.04
C LEU A 74 -20.57 -13.33 -18.48
N PHE A 75 -20.00 -14.17 -19.30
CA PHE A 75 -18.89 -15.06 -18.96
C PHE A 75 -17.58 -14.27 -18.65
N GLY A 76 -17.24 -13.27 -19.46
CA GLY A 76 -16.07 -12.40 -19.19
C GLY A 76 -16.23 -11.58 -17.91
N SER A 77 -17.44 -11.08 -17.64
CA SER A 77 -17.76 -10.35 -16.40
C SER A 77 -17.66 -11.25 -15.17
N LEU A 78 -18.13 -12.49 -15.25
CA LEU A 78 -18.00 -13.48 -14.18
C LEU A 78 -16.54 -13.83 -13.89
N ILE A 79 -15.73 -14.05 -14.92
CA ILE A 79 -14.29 -14.30 -14.74
C ILE A 79 -13.61 -13.11 -14.07
N ALA A 80 -13.87 -11.88 -14.53
CA ALA A 80 -13.32 -10.67 -13.95
C ALA A 80 -13.74 -10.50 -12.48
N LEU A 81 -14.99 -10.79 -12.14
CA LEU A 81 -15.50 -10.78 -10.78
C LEU A 81 -14.77 -11.82 -9.90
N VAL A 82 -14.65 -13.06 -10.37
CA VAL A 82 -13.95 -14.12 -9.63
C VAL A 82 -12.49 -13.75 -9.41
N LEU A 83 -11.78 -13.28 -10.45
CA LEU A 83 -10.40 -12.83 -10.33
C LEU A 83 -10.26 -11.66 -9.34
N SER A 84 -11.17 -10.69 -9.38
CA SER A 84 -11.18 -9.56 -8.45
C SER A 84 -11.37 -10.01 -7.00
N ILE A 85 -12.27 -10.97 -6.77
CA ILE A 85 -12.48 -11.57 -5.45
C ILE A 85 -11.23 -12.30 -4.99
N VAL A 86 -10.61 -13.11 -5.84
CA VAL A 86 -9.37 -13.83 -5.51
C VAL A 86 -8.26 -12.86 -5.15
N VAL A 87 -8.02 -11.83 -5.96
CA VAL A 87 -7.00 -10.79 -5.66
C VAL A 87 -7.32 -10.06 -4.36
N LEU A 88 -8.57 -9.69 -4.13
CA LEU A 88 -9.01 -9.03 -2.89
C LEU A 88 -8.74 -9.92 -1.67
N LEU A 89 -9.01 -11.21 -1.77
CA LEU A 89 -8.76 -12.15 -0.70
C LEU A 89 -7.27 -12.27 -0.37
N PHE A 90 -6.42 -12.41 -1.37
CA PHE A 90 -4.98 -12.62 -1.18
C PHE A 90 -4.20 -11.34 -0.88
N SER A 91 -4.68 -10.17 -1.31
CA SER A 91 -3.99 -8.88 -1.13
C SER A 91 -3.67 -8.56 0.32
N GLY A 92 -4.55 -8.91 1.26
CA GLY A 92 -4.35 -8.65 2.69
C GLY A 92 -3.14 -9.36 3.28
N ALA A 93 -2.96 -10.65 2.98
CA ALA A 93 -1.83 -11.41 3.45
C ALA A 93 -0.51 -10.94 2.82
N LEU A 94 -0.55 -10.63 1.52
CA LEU A 94 0.59 -10.07 0.79
C LEU A 94 0.99 -8.69 1.31
N GLU A 95 0.02 -7.82 1.61
CA GLU A 95 0.28 -6.51 2.21
C GLU A 95 0.96 -6.64 3.58
N MET A 96 0.51 -7.58 4.41
CA MET A 96 1.16 -7.84 5.70
C MET A 96 2.58 -8.38 5.54
N GLY A 97 2.82 -9.29 4.58
CA GLY A 97 4.17 -9.75 4.25
C GLY A 97 5.08 -8.61 3.78
N LEU A 98 4.54 -7.73 2.94
CA LEU A 98 5.26 -6.53 2.48
C LEU A 98 5.57 -5.58 3.64
N ASN A 99 4.60 -5.32 4.52
CA ASN A 99 4.80 -4.49 5.71
C ASN A 99 5.87 -5.08 6.62
N LYS A 100 5.87 -6.40 6.82
CA LYS A 100 6.91 -7.11 7.59
C LYS A 100 8.30 -6.90 6.97
N TYR A 101 8.44 -7.07 5.65
CA TYR A 101 9.69 -6.83 4.95
C TYR A 101 10.25 -5.42 5.24
N TYR A 102 9.41 -4.38 5.16
CA TYR A 102 9.85 -3.01 5.41
C TYR A 102 10.07 -2.71 6.89
N ILE A 103 9.36 -3.35 7.81
CA ILE A 103 9.62 -3.25 9.25
C ILE A 103 11.02 -3.81 9.54
N ASP A 104 11.33 -5.00 9.05
CA ASP A 104 12.62 -5.67 9.26
C ASP A 104 13.78 -4.86 8.65
N LEU A 105 13.55 -4.28 7.45
CA LEU A 105 14.53 -3.41 6.80
C LEU A 105 14.83 -2.16 7.65
N VAL A 106 13.82 -1.54 8.23
CA VAL A 106 13.96 -0.28 8.96
C VAL A 106 14.43 -0.51 10.39
N ALA A 107 13.83 -1.46 11.12
CA ALA A 107 14.12 -1.71 12.53
C ALA A 107 15.40 -2.52 12.74
N GLU A 108 15.62 -3.54 11.91
CA GLU A 108 16.70 -4.49 12.11
C GLU A 108 17.84 -4.33 11.09
N ASN A 109 17.72 -3.42 10.15
CA ASN A 109 18.66 -3.26 9.03
C ASN A 109 18.93 -4.58 8.28
N ARG A 110 17.99 -5.53 8.34
CA ARG A 110 18.08 -6.83 7.67
C ARG A 110 17.48 -6.75 6.29
N GLN A 111 18.19 -7.31 5.33
CA GLN A 111 17.64 -7.59 4.02
C GLN A 111 16.72 -8.81 4.15
N GLY A 112 15.40 -8.58 4.17
CA GLY A 112 14.45 -9.68 4.03
C GLY A 112 14.63 -10.38 2.68
N GLU A 113 14.45 -11.69 2.66
CA GLU A 113 14.29 -12.43 1.41
C GLU A 113 12.96 -12.05 0.74
N VAL A 114 12.86 -12.23 -0.57
CA VAL A 114 11.61 -12.01 -1.31
C VAL A 114 10.48 -12.91 -0.78
N SER A 115 10.84 -14.08 -0.26
CA SER A 115 9.94 -15.05 0.39
C SER A 115 9.16 -14.48 1.58
N VAL A 116 9.65 -13.42 2.23
CA VAL A 116 8.97 -12.76 3.37
C VAL A 116 7.59 -12.22 2.98
N ILE A 117 7.36 -11.86 1.71
CA ILE A 117 6.02 -11.44 1.24
C ILE A 117 4.98 -12.54 1.49
N PHE A 118 5.39 -13.79 1.34
CA PHE A 118 4.52 -14.96 1.51
C PHE A 118 4.50 -15.49 2.94
N SER A 119 5.31 -14.94 3.85
CA SER A 119 5.47 -15.41 5.23
C SER A 119 4.21 -15.24 6.09
N ARG A 120 3.24 -14.45 5.64
CA ARG A 120 1.99 -14.15 6.38
C ARG A 120 0.75 -14.81 5.80
N PHE A 121 0.95 -15.81 4.94
CA PHE A 121 -0.17 -16.64 4.45
C PHE A 121 -0.78 -17.53 5.53
N ASP A 122 -0.05 -17.81 6.60
CA ASP A 122 -0.55 -18.51 7.80
C ASP A 122 -1.72 -17.78 8.47
N ILE A 123 -1.74 -16.46 8.41
CA ILE A 123 -2.80 -15.59 8.97
C ILE A 123 -3.74 -15.01 7.92
N PHE A 124 -3.82 -15.64 6.75
CA PHE A 124 -4.62 -15.17 5.61
C PHE A 124 -6.06 -14.76 5.99
N LEU A 125 -6.79 -15.62 6.75
CA LEU A 125 -8.16 -15.32 7.17
C LEU A 125 -8.22 -14.11 8.13
N LYS A 126 -7.23 -13.95 9.01
CA LYS A 126 -7.15 -12.79 9.90
C LYS A 126 -6.83 -11.52 9.11
N ALA A 127 -5.92 -11.60 8.13
CA ALA A 127 -5.57 -10.49 7.25
C ALA A 127 -6.77 -10.00 6.45
N MET A 128 -7.52 -10.93 5.86
CA MET A 128 -8.76 -10.65 5.16
C MET A 128 -9.81 -10.02 6.10
N GLY A 129 -9.99 -10.60 7.28
CA GLY A 129 -10.92 -10.09 8.27
C GLY A 129 -10.56 -8.68 8.75
N LEU A 130 -9.27 -8.39 8.93
CA LEU A 130 -8.81 -7.05 9.30
C LEU A 130 -9.11 -6.03 8.19
N ASN A 131 -8.81 -6.36 6.95
CA ASN A 131 -9.06 -5.46 5.81
C ASN A 131 -10.55 -5.20 5.63
N LEU A 132 -11.37 -6.25 5.74
CA LEU A 132 -12.83 -6.11 5.66
C LEU A 132 -13.37 -5.26 6.81
N PHE A 133 -12.89 -5.49 8.02
CA PHE A 133 -13.27 -4.72 9.20
C PHE A 133 -12.91 -3.24 9.03
N MET A 134 -11.67 -2.95 8.63
CA MET A 134 -11.24 -1.57 8.40
C MET A 134 -12.03 -0.91 7.27
N ALA A 135 -12.21 -1.61 6.14
CA ALA A 135 -12.96 -1.09 5.00
C ALA A 135 -14.39 -0.74 5.39
N LEU A 136 -15.08 -1.64 6.11
CA LEU A 136 -16.45 -1.41 6.56
C LEU A 136 -16.56 -0.17 7.44
N PHE A 137 -15.68 -0.02 8.43
CA PHE A 137 -15.72 1.12 9.34
C PHE A 137 -15.31 2.43 8.65
N ILE A 138 -14.31 2.41 7.76
CA ILE A 138 -13.92 3.59 6.99
C ILE A 138 -15.08 4.00 6.07
N TRP A 139 -15.71 3.05 5.39
CA TRP A 139 -16.86 3.30 4.52
C TRP A 139 -18.03 3.89 5.29
N LEU A 140 -18.35 3.33 6.47
CA LEU A 140 -19.44 3.82 7.32
C LEU A 140 -19.17 5.28 7.77
N TRP A 141 -17.96 5.60 8.18
CA TRP A 141 -17.58 6.96 8.54
C TRP A 141 -17.57 7.91 7.34
N SER A 142 -17.19 7.42 6.15
CA SER A 142 -17.19 8.19 4.91
C SER A 142 -18.60 8.49 4.42
N LEU A 143 -19.55 7.58 4.69
CA LEU A 143 -20.98 7.79 4.39
C LEU A 143 -21.56 8.96 5.20
N LEU A 144 -21.11 9.12 6.46
CA LEU A 144 -21.56 10.21 7.31
C LEU A 144 -20.98 11.55 6.82
N PHE A 145 -19.67 11.62 6.66
CA PHE A 145 -18.92 12.74 6.05
C PHE A 145 -17.55 12.26 5.58
N ILE A 146 -17.02 12.88 4.52
CA ILE A 146 -15.69 12.55 3.94
C ILE A 146 -14.57 12.75 4.99
N VAL A 147 -14.63 13.84 5.76
CA VAL A 147 -13.58 14.18 6.74
C VAL A 147 -13.45 13.13 7.85
N PRO A 148 -14.53 12.69 8.54
CA PRO A 148 -14.45 11.58 9.48
C PRO A 148 -13.93 10.27 8.88
N GLY A 149 -14.27 9.98 7.61
CA GLY A 149 -13.75 8.81 6.89
C GLY A 149 -12.23 8.86 6.74
N ILE A 150 -11.68 10.01 6.36
CA ILE A 150 -10.22 10.22 6.27
C ILE A 150 -9.57 10.05 7.66
N ILE A 151 -10.16 10.64 8.69
CA ILE A 151 -9.64 10.52 10.08
C ILE A 151 -9.65 9.05 10.52
N ALA A 152 -10.69 8.29 10.18
CA ALA A 152 -10.80 6.86 10.48
C ALA A 152 -9.74 6.05 9.74
N ALA A 153 -9.51 6.33 8.46
CA ALA A 153 -8.46 5.68 7.67
C ALA A 153 -7.08 5.86 8.30
N TYR A 154 -6.72 7.08 8.71
CA TYR A 154 -5.46 7.33 9.43
C TYR A 154 -5.42 6.67 10.81
N ARG A 155 -6.56 6.55 11.50
CA ARG A 155 -6.65 5.92 12.82
C ARG A 155 -6.36 4.42 12.78
N TYR A 156 -6.70 3.75 11.69
CA TYR A 156 -6.52 2.29 11.52
C TYR A 156 -5.25 1.93 10.75
N ARG A 157 -4.51 2.92 10.25
CA ARG A 157 -3.40 2.73 9.31
C ARG A 157 -2.29 1.81 9.83
N LEU A 158 -2.05 1.76 11.14
CA LEU A 158 -0.99 0.93 11.74
C LEU A 158 -1.45 -0.51 12.05
N ALA A 159 -2.74 -0.82 11.98
CA ALA A 159 -3.25 -2.15 12.30
C ALA A 159 -2.64 -3.28 11.43
N PRO A 160 -2.48 -3.11 10.09
CA PRO A 160 -1.80 -4.13 9.27
C PRO A 160 -0.33 -4.33 9.65
N TYR A 161 0.37 -3.27 10.09
CA TYR A 161 1.77 -3.35 10.55
C TYR A 161 1.86 -4.14 11.86
N LEU A 162 0.98 -3.86 12.83
CA LEU A 162 0.90 -4.57 14.09
C LEU A 162 0.64 -6.06 13.89
N MET A 163 -0.30 -6.41 13.02
CA MET A 163 -0.63 -7.80 12.73
C MET A 163 0.46 -8.49 11.89
N ALA A 164 1.14 -7.75 11.01
CA ALA A 164 2.29 -8.26 10.27
C ALA A 164 3.44 -8.65 11.20
N GLU A 165 3.63 -7.93 12.28
CA GLU A 165 4.66 -8.20 13.28
C GLU A 165 4.23 -9.29 14.26
N ASN A 166 2.99 -9.21 14.76
CA ASN A 166 2.43 -10.11 15.75
C ASN A 166 1.21 -10.88 15.19
N PRO A 167 1.42 -12.03 14.52
CA PRO A 167 0.35 -12.81 13.89
C PRO A 167 -0.72 -13.32 14.87
N ASN A 168 -0.36 -13.41 16.16
CA ASN A 168 -1.27 -13.89 17.20
C ASN A 168 -2.31 -12.86 17.63
N LEU A 169 -2.11 -11.57 17.32
CA LEU A 169 -3.06 -10.50 17.65
C LEU A 169 -4.44 -10.78 17.04
N GLY A 170 -5.47 -10.47 17.84
CA GLY A 170 -6.85 -10.41 17.35
C GLY A 170 -7.10 -9.17 16.50
N ILE A 171 -8.06 -9.25 15.55
CA ILE A 171 -8.40 -8.12 14.65
C ILE A 171 -8.78 -6.87 15.46
N ARG A 172 -9.66 -7.02 16.47
CA ARG A 172 -10.08 -5.89 17.32
C ARG A 172 -8.93 -5.32 18.14
N GLU A 173 -8.05 -6.17 18.60
CA GLU A 173 -6.88 -5.79 19.38
C GLU A 173 -5.91 -4.97 18.51
N ALA A 174 -5.55 -5.45 17.33
CA ALA A 174 -4.70 -4.73 16.38
C ALA A 174 -5.28 -3.34 16.02
N VAL A 175 -6.60 -3.27 15.80
CA VAL A 175 -7.29 -2.00 15.52
C VAL A 175 -7.26 -1.07 16.74
N ASN A 176 -7.46 -1.57 17.96
CA ASN A 176 -7.43 -0.74 19.17
C ASN A 176 -6.01 -0.23 19.46
N MET A 177 -5.00 -1.08 19.36
CA MET A 177 -3.60 -0.66 19.47
C MET A 177 -3.23 0.39 18.41
N SER A 178 -3.71 0.22 17.17
CA SER A 178 -3.51 1.23 16.11
C SER A 178 -4.13 2.57 16.49
N LYS A 179 -5.35 2.58 17.08
CA LYS A 179 -6.01 3.81 17.54
C LYS A 179 -5.19 4.54 18.61
N GLU A 180 -4.63 3.79 19.56
CA GLU A 180 -3.80 4.32 20.65
C GLU A 180 -2.50 4.91 20.11
N LEU A 181 -1.78 4.15 19.28
CA LEU A 181 -0.52 4.60 18.64
C LEU A 181 -0.71 5.83 17.74
N MET A 182 -1.88 5.96 17.11
CA MET A 182 -2.22 7.10 16.25
C MET A 182 -2.85 8.29 17.00
N ALA A 183 -3.10 8.18 18.30
CA ALA A 183 -3.61 9.29 19.09
C ALA A 183 -2.59 10.44 19.10
N GLY A 184 -3.03 11.64 18.67
CA GLY A 184 -2.16 12.84 18.56
C GLY A 184 -1.19 12.84 17.37
N HIS A 185 -1.05 11.73 16.61
CA HIS A 185 -0.03 11.59 15.57
C HIS A 185 -0.56 11.48 14.13
N LYS A 186 -1.88 11.52 13.93
CA LYS A 186 -2.53 11.42 12.62
C LYS A 186 -2.04 12.51 11.66
N TRP A 187 -1.91 13.74 12.15
CA TRP A 187 -1.42 14.87 11.37
C TRP A 187 0.02 14.67 10.85
N ARG A 188 0.87 14.06 11.65
CA ARG A 188 2.25 13.75 11.24
C ARG A 188 2.30 12.76 10.07
N LEU A 189 1.50 11.69 10.14
CA LEU A 189 1.39 10.72 9.06
C LEU A 189 0.73 11.35 7.83
N PHE A 190 -0.28 12.20 8.01
CA PHE A 190 -0.88 12.97 6.92
C PHE A 190 0.16 13.84 6.21
N CYS A 191 0.95 14.63 6.95
CA CYS A 191 2.02 15.45 6.37
C CYS A 191 3.09 14.61 5.67
N LEU A 192 3.42 13.43 6.21
CA LEU A 192 4.33 12.50 5.56
C LEU A 192 3.79 12.06 4.20
N ASN A 193 2.54 11.61 4.13
CA ASN A 193 1.91 11.19 2.88
C ASN A 193 1.74 12.36 1.90
N LEU A 194 1.36 13.56 2.40
CA LEU A 194 1.25 14.77 1.60
C LEU A 194 2.59 15.12 0.92
N SER A 195 3.70 14.89 1.61
CA SER A 195 5.04 15.15 1.08
C SER A 195 5.43 14.26 -0.10
N PHE A 196 4.71 13.16 -0.34
CA PHE A 196 4.90 12.29 -1.50
C PHE A 196 4.03 12.65 -2.70
N ILE A 197 3.03 13.52 -2.55
CA ILE A 197 2.11 13.88 -3.65
C ILE A 197 2.88 14.48 -4.83
N GLY A 198 3.83 15.36 -4.59
CA GLY A 198 4.65 15.92 -5.67
C GLY A 198 5.42 14.87 -6.46
N TRP A 199 5.97 13.86 -5.77
CA TRP A 199 6.62 12.71 -6.40
C TRP A 199 5.63 11.81 -7.14
N GLY A 200 4.40 11.68 -6.62
CA GLY A 200 3.31 10.95 -7.27
C GLY A 200 2.91 11.59 -8.60
N ILE A 201 2.79 12.93 -8.64
CA ILE A 201 2.51 13.67 -9.88
C ILE A 201 3.64 13.47 -10.89
N LEU A 202 4.90 13.56 -10.44
CA LEU A 202 6.06 13.32 -11.31
C LEU A 202 6.09 11.89 -11.85
N SER A 203 5.71 10.91 -11.00
CA SER A 203 5.58 9.51 -11.41
C SER A 203 4.47 9.30 -12.45
N ALA A 204 3.34 9.99 -12.31
CA ALA A 204 2.25 9.95 -13.29
C ALA A 204 2.70 10.48 -14.65
N LEU A 205 3.50 11.57 -14.68
CA LEU A 205 4.06 12.12 -15.93
C LEU A 205 5.00 11.14 -16.65
N THR A 206 5.59 10.18 -15.94
CA THR A 206 6.43 9.12 -16.53
C THR A 206 5.62 7.86 -16.86
N CYS A 207 4.31 7.96 -17.12
CA CYS A 207 3.41 6.82 -17.36
C CYS A 207 3.47 5.77 -16.25
N GLY A 208 3.73 6.20 -15.00
CA GLY A 208 3.77 5.30 -13.84
C GLY A 208 5.10 4.59 -13.61
N ILE A 209 6.10 4.71 -14.49
CA ILE A 209 7.43 4.09 -14.31
C ILE A 209 8.08 4.56 -13.00
N GLY A 210 7.89 5.83 -12.64
CA GLY A 210 8.38 6.40 -11.38
C GLY A 210 7.87 5.67 -10.13
N ASN A 211 6.71 5.01 -10.19
CA ASN A 211 6.15 4.24 -9.06
C ASN A 211 7.04 3.06 -8.63
N LEU A 212 7.87 2.51 -9.53
CA LEU A 212 8.81 1.43 -9.19
C LEU A 212 9.78 1.85 -8.09
N TRP A 213 10.18 3.12 -8.06
CA TRP A 213 11.06 3.66 -7.02
C TRP A 213 10.28 4.38 -5.91
N LEU A 214 9.17 5.01 -6.27
CA LEU A 214 8.37 5.77 -5.31
C LEU A 214 7.66 4.85 -4.30
N ASN A 215 7.10 3.73 -4.74
CA ASN A 215 6.39 2.82 -3.85
C ASN A 215 7.29 2.23 -2.75
N PRO A 216 8.49 1.64 -3.03
CA PRO A 216 9.41 1.19 -1.99
C PRO A 216 9.76 2.30 -0.99
N TYR A 217 9.93 3.53 -1.49
CA TYR A 217 10.26 4.68 -0.66
C TYR A 217 9.11 5.06 0.28
N ILE A 218 7.87 5.04 -0.20
CA ILE A 218 6.67 5.29 0.62
C ILE A 218 6.51 4.19 1.69
N TYR A 219 6.65 2.91 1.31
CA TYR A 219 6.55 1.80 2.25
C TYR A 219 7.61 1.87 3.34
N ALA A 220 8.87 2.14 2.98
CA ALA A 220 9.96 2.32 3.95
C ALA A 220 9.72 3.50 4.90
N ALA A 221 9.19 4.63 4.41
CA ALA A 221 8.87 5.79 5.23
C ALA A 221 7.70 5.51 6.20
N ASN A 222 6.68 4.80 5.75
CA ASN A 222 5.56 4.39 6.61
C ASN A 222 6.01 3.35 7.65
N ALA A 223 6.90 2.42 7.30
CA ALA A 223 7.50 1.49 8.25
C ALA A 223 8.35 2.23 9.30
N ALA A 224 9.14 3.24 8.89
CA ALA A 224 9.90 4.07 9.82
C ALA A 224 8.97 4.83 10.78
N PHE A 225 7.84 5.34 10.28
CA PHE A 225 6.83 5.95 11.13
C PHE A 225 6.24 4.94 12.13
N TYR A 226 5.95 3.72 11.69
CA TYR A 226 5.46 2.64 12.57
C TYR A 226 6.47 2.30 13.66
N VAL A 227 7.75 2.12 13.31
CA VAL A 227 8.83 1.81 14.27
C VAL A 227 9.00 2.94 15.29
N ASP A 228 8.95 4.22 14.86
CA ASP A 228 8.94 5.38 15.78
C ASP A 228 7.74 5.35 16.75
N ARG A 229 6.56 4.92 16.27
CA ARG A 229 5.36 4.86 17.11
C ARG A 229 5.36 3.72 18.12
N THR A 230 6.01 2.60 17.80
CA THR A 230 6.21 1.47 18.73
C THR A 230 7.33 1.70 19.74
N GLY A 231 8.00 2.85 19.68
CA GLY A 231 9.06 3.23 20.62
C GLY A 231 10.38 2.47 20.43
N ARG A 232 10.54 1.78 19.30
CA ARG A 232 11.78 1.09 18.98
C ARG A 232 12.81 2.05 18.40
N ASN A 233 14.08 1.80 18.73
CA ASN A 233 15.17 2.53 18.10
C ASN A 233 15.25 2.20 16.61
N ILE A 234 15.41 3.24 15.80
CA ILE A 234 15.76 3.11 14.39
C ILE A 234 17.26 3.30 14.30
N PRO A 235 18.05 2.24 14.03
CA PRO A 235 19.50 2.38 13.90
C PRO A 235 19.80 3.37 12.77
N MET A 236 20.62 4.38 13.02
CA MET A 236 21.05 5.32 11.98
C MET A 236 22.14 4.68 11.11
N ALA A 237 22.31 5.20 9.90
CA ALA A 237 23.35 4.71 9.00
C ALA A 237 24.73 4.81 9.67
N GLY A 238 25.39 3.65 9.87
CA GLY A 238 26.69 3.56 10.54
C GLY A 238 26.65 3.11 12.00
N GLU A 239 25.48 2.98 12.61
CA GLU A 239 25.36 2.33 13.92
C GLU A 239 25.37 0.81 13.76
N PRO A 240 26.09 0.07 14.62
CA PRO A 240 26.00 -1.38 14.64
C PRO A 240 24.55 -1.79 14.93
N ASN A 241 24.10 -2.83 14.22
CA ASN A 241 22.77 -3.41 14.43
C ASN A 241 22.60 -3.74 15.91
N PRO A 242 21.58 -3.24 16.62
CA PRO A 242 21.32 -3.72 17.97
C PRO A 242 21.08 -5.23 17.88
N ASP A 243 21.83 -5.98 18.70
CA ASP A 243 21.75 -7.44 18.73
C ASP A 243 20.28 -7.89 18.79
N PRO A 244 19.88 -8.86 17.94
CA PRO A 244 18.55 -9.43 18.04
C PRO A 244 18.53 -10.37 19.25
N ALA A 245 18.03 -9.91 20.35
CA ALA A 245 17.73 -10.68 21.53
C ALA A 245 18.72 -10.52 22.73
N VAL A 246 18.25 -9.82 23.68
CA VAL A 246 18.19 -10.37 25.05
C VAL A 246 16.73 -10.49 25.41
#